data_c605a38c00a3483b585da254250f82ed
#
_entry.id   c605a38c00a3483b585da254250f82ed
#
_cell.length_a   1.000
_cell.length_b   1.000
_cell.length_c   1.000
_cell.angle_alpha   90.00
_cell.angle_beta   90.00
_cell.angle_gamma   90.00
#
_symmetry.space_group_name_H-M   'P 1'
#
loop_
_entity.id
_entity.type
_entity.pdbx_description
1 polymer ?
#
loop_
_entity_poly.entity_id
_entity_poly.type
_entity_poly.pdbx_seq_one_letter_code
_entity_poly.pdbx_strand_id
1 'polypeptide(L)'
;IFFFLERRRLSNRWGTVMTLVGVIALMSSIHYFYAKNLWVLNGQAPTQLRYIDWLLTFPLTILTFYVMLNSVSEVKRGMFWRLLVGTLVWVIAQLLGAYGYMSVTLGFLVGIVGWLYIIGELYMGDAGRGNASCNNENVQMAFFANRLIITIGFSIYHIGYFIEHLAGGANINSLNVIYNLADF
;
A
#
# COMPACT_ATOMS: atom_id res chain seq x y z
N ILE A 1 8.84 9.53 -14.34
CA ILE A 1 9.02 10.80 -15.09
C ILE A 1 7.66 11.43 -15.42
N PHE A 2 6.69 10.70 -15.99
CA PHE A 2 5.36 11.21 -16.39
C PHE A 2 4.68 12.04 -15.29
N PHE A 3 4.50 11.49 -14.08
CA PHE A 3 3.84 12.18 -12.96
C PHE A 3 4.53 13.49 -12.54
N PHE A 4 5.86 13.54 -12.61
CA PHE A 4 6.61 14.75 -12.29
C PHE A 4 6.51 15.83 -13.38
N LEU A 5 6.31 15.45 -14.64
CA LEU A 5 6.05 16.38 -15.74
C LEU A 5 4.63 16.96 -15.64
N GLU A 6 3.63 16.10 -15.42
CA GLU A 6 2.24 16.52 -15.26
C GLU A 6 2.02 17.42 -14.03
N ARG A 7 2.78 17.21 -12.95
CA ARG A 7 2.75 18.09 -11.77
C ARG A 7 2.89 19.56 -12.12
N ARG A 8 3.71 19.90 -13.12
CA ARG A 8 3.98 21.29 -13.51
C ARG A 8 2.75 22.00 -14.12
N ARG A 9 1.77 21.25 -14.61
CA ARG A 9 0.55 21.74 -15.25
C ARG A 9 -0.61 21.91 -14.27
N LEU A 10 -0.45 21.44 -13.02
CA LEU A 10 -1.51 21.38 -12.03
C LEU A 10 -1.33 22.43 -10.94
N SER A 11 -2.44 22.78 -10.27
CA SER A 11 -2.40 23.61 -9.06
C SER A 11 -1.55 22.92 -7.97
N ASN A 12 -1.07 23.72 -7.00
CA ASN A 12 -0.20 23.21 -5.93
C ASN A 12 -0.81 22.01 -5.18
N ARG A 13 -2.13 22.00 -4.93
CA ARG A 13 -2.81 20.91 -4.23
C ARG A 13 -2.75 19.60 -5.02
N TRP A 14 -3.12 19.62 -6.29
CA TRP A 14 -3.04 18.47 -7.19
C TRP A 14 -1.58 18.09 -7.54
N GLY A 15 -0.70 19.07 -7.58
CA GLY A 15 0.72 18.84 -7.72
C GLY A 15 1.30 17.98 -6.61
N THR A 16 0.78 18.08 -5.38
CA THR A 16 1.18 17.22 -4.27
C THR A 16 0.75 15.76 -4.50
N VAL A 17 -0.49 15.53 -4.98
CA VAL A 17 -0.98 14.17 -5.34
C VAL A 17 -0.07 13.55 -6.39
N MET A 18 0.21 14.28 -7.49
CA MET A 18 1.08 13.78 -8.57
C MET A 18 2.51 13.53 -8.12
N THR A 19 3.04 14.36 -7.21
CA THR A 19 4.36 14.13 -6.63
C THR A 19 4.38 12.84 -5.83
N LEU A 20 3.38 12.61 -4.98
CA LEU A 20 3.28 11.42 -4.15
C LEU A 20 3.21 10.14 -4.99
N VAL A 21 2.32 10.11 -5.99
CA VAL A 21 2.20 8.99 -6.93
C VAL A 21 3.50 8.78 -7.71
N GLY A 22 4.15 9.87 -8.14
CA GLY A 22 5.45 9.82 -8.82
C GLY A 22 6.56 9.24 -7.95
N VAL A 23 6.59 9.58 -6.67
CA VAL A 23 7.55 9.02 -5.69
C VAL A 23 7.30 7.53 -5.48
N ILE A 24 6.04 7.11 -5.28
CA ILE A 24 5.67 5.69 -5.14
C ILE A 24 6.16 4.91 -6.36
N ALA A 25 5.78 5.35 -7.56
CA ALA A 25 6.17 4.69 -8.81
C ALA A 25 7.69 4.62 -9.01
N LEU A 26 8.42 5.68 -8.62
CA LEU A 26 9.88 5.71 -8.70
C LEU A 26 10.52 4.71 -7.73
N MET A 27 10.05 4.67 -6.48
CA MET A 27 10.56 3.76 -5.46
C MET A 27 10.34 2.31 -5.88
N SER A 28 9.11 1.94 -6.25
CA SER A 28 8.81 0.59 -6.74
C SER A 28 9.63 0.23 -7.98
N SER A 29 9.78 1.15 -8.93
CA SER A 29 10.60 0.90 -10.14
C SER A 29 12.06 0.58 -9.79
N ILE A 30 12.66 1.28 -8.83
CA ILE A 30 14.02 1.03 -8.36
C ILE A 30 14.10 -0.35 -7.68
N HIS A 31 13.15 -0.66 -6.77
CA HIS A 31 13.13 -1.94 -6.08
C HIS A 31 12.95 -3.11 -7.04
N TYR A 32 12.03 -3.01 -8.01
CA TYR A 32 11.83 -4.04 -9.03
C TYR A 32 13.06 -4.24 -9.93
N PHE A 33 13.78 -3.18 -10.26
CA PHE A 33 15.02 -3.29 -11.01
C PHE A 33 16.07 -4.12 -10.25
N TYR A 34 16.27 -3.85 -8.96
CA TYR A 34 17.17 -4.63 -8.11
C TYR A 34 16.65 -6.05 -7.86
N ALA A 35 15.36 -6.21 -7.59
CA ALA A 35 14.74 -7.51 -7.35
C ALA A 35 14.89 -8.45 -8.55
N LYS A 36 14.66 -7.93 -9.77
CA LYS A 36 14.89 -8.66 -11.02
C LYS A 36 16.34 -9.13 -11.14
N ASN A 37 17.30 -8.25 -10.88
CA ASN A 37 18.72 -8.59 -11.01
C ASN A 37 19.13 -9.68 -10.01
N LEU A 38 18.67 -9.60 -8.75
CA LEU A 38 18.93 -10.63 -7.76
C LEU A 38 18.27 -11.96 -8.12
N TRP A 39 17.05 -11.93 -8.65
CA TRP A 39 16.37 -13.13 -9.10
C TRP A 39 17.10 -13.82 -10.26
N VAL A 40 17.57 -13.04 -11.25
CA VAL A 40 18.35 -13.58 -12.38
C VAL A 40 19.68 -14.20 -11.91
N LEU A 41 20.33 -13.60 -10.90
CA LEU A 41 21.63 -14.08 -10.40
C LEU A 41 21.49 -15.31 -9.47
N ASN A 42 20.45 -15.33 -8.64
CA ASN A 42 20.34 -16.32 -7.53
C ASN A 42 19.24 -17.37 -7.76
N GLY A 43 18.35 -17.17 -8.75
CA GLY A 43 17.19 -18.04 -8.99
C GLY A 43 16.15 -18.03 -7.88
N GLN A 44 16.23 -17.08 -6.93
CA GLN A 44 15.34 -16.97 -5.77
C GLN A 44 14.66 -15.61 -5.72
N ALA A 45 13.39 -15.61 -5.29
CA ALA A 45 12.63 -14.38 -5.10
C ALA A 45 13.24 -13.54 -3.97
N PRO A 46 13.53 -12.25 -4.21
CA PRO A 46 14.16 -11.38 -3.22
C PRO A 46 13.13 -10.82 -2.24
N THR A 47 12.56 -11.66 -1.40
CA THR A 47 11.49 -11.32 -0.44
C THR A 47 11.88 -10.15 0.47
N GLN A 48 13.16 -10.05 0.86
CA GLN A 48 13.65 -8.94 1.69
C GLN A 48 13.45 -7.57 1.04
N LEU A 49 13.74 -7.45 -0.26
CA LEU A 49 13.54 -6.19 -0.97
C LEU A 49 12.07 -5.82 -1.05
N ARG A 50 11.15 -6.79 -1.15
CA ARG A 50 9.72 -6.53 -1.13
C ARG A 50 9.27 -5.89 0.17
N TYR A 51 9.68 -6.43 1.32
CA TYR A 51 9.32 -5.83 2.62
C TYR A 51 9.86 -4.41 2.78
N ILE A 52 11.05 -4.12 2.26
CA ILE A 52 11.60 -2.76 2.25
C ILE A 52 10.73 -1.85 1.37
N ASP A 53 10.35 -2.31 0.17
CA ASP A 53 9.46 -1.55 -0.71
C ASP A 53 8.11 -1.29 -0.03
N TRP A 54 7.45 -2.32 0.48
CA TRP A 54 6.14 -2.20 1.13
C TRP A 54 6.15 -1.28 2.35
N LEU A 55 7.23 -1.31 3.15
CA LEU A 55 7.38 -0.40 4.30
C LEU A 55 7.38 1.07 3.88
N LEU A 56 7.86 1.37 2.69
CA LEU A 56 7.93 2.72 2.14
C LEU A 56 6.68 3.06 1.30
N THR A 57 6.29 2.17 0.38
CA THR A 57 5.26 2.46 -0.61
C THR A 57 3.84 2.33 -0.08
N PHE A 58 3.54 1.38 0.82
CA PHE A 58 2.19 1.21 1.35
C PHE A 58 1.71 2.41 2.17
N PRO A 59 2.49 2.95 3.14
CA PRO A 59 2.08 4.18 3.81
C PRO A 59 1.81 5.33 2.84
N LEU A 60 2.66 5.51 1.83
CA LEU A 60 2.48 6.55 0.83
C LEU A 60 1.22 6.32 0.00
N THR A 61 0.96 5.06 -0.43
CA THR A 61 -0.24 4.68 -1.18
C THR A 61 -1.50 4.95 -0.37
N ILE A 62 -1.53 4.56 0.89
CA ILE A 62 -2.69 4.83 1.76
C ILE A 62 -2.87 6.33 2.00
N LEU A 63 -1.80 7.08 2.14
CA LEU A 63 -1.86 8.53 2.32
C LEU A 63 -2.34 9.29 1.07
N THR A 64 -2.35 8.66 -0.12
CA THR A 64 -2.95 9.29 -1.31
C THR A 64 -4.43 9.63 -1.09
N PHE A 65 -5.17 8.84 -0.31
CA PHE A 65 -6.56 9.13 0.04
C PHE A 65 -6.69 10.45 0.79
N TYR A 66 -5.83 10.67 1.80
CA TYR A 66 -5.81 11.92 2.54
C TYR A 66 -5.48 13.11 1.63
N VAL A 67 -4.39 12.99 0.86
CA VAL A 67 -3.92 14.10 0.02
C VAL A 67 -4.92 14.42 -1.08
N MET A 68 -5.56 13.40 -1.67
CA MET A 68 -6.57 13.57 -2.71
C MET A 68 -7.81 14.27 -2.17
N LEU A 69 -8.37 13.84 -1.04
CA LEU A 69 -9.52 14.50 -0.42
C LEU A 69 -9.17 15.93 0.04
N ASN A 70 -7.99 16.12 0.61
CA ASN A 70 -7.53 17.45 1.05
C ASN A 70 -7.28 18.42 -0.13
N SER A 71 -7.22 17.91 -1.36
CA SER A 71 -7.09 18.75 -2.55
C SER A 71 -8.40 19.42 -2.97
N VAL A 72 -9.54 18.84 -2.55
CA VAL A 72 -10.88 19.33 -2.92
C VAL A 72 -11.72 19.82 -1.74
N SER A 73 -11.38 19.39 -0.52
CA SER A 73 -12.07 19.79 0.71
C SER A 73 -11.09 19.84 1.88
N GLU A 74 -11.46 20.50 2.97
CA GLU A 74 -10.69 20.44 4.20
C GLU A 74 -10.99 19.12 4.93
N VAL A 75 -9.94 18.34 5.19
CA VAL A 75 -10.04 17.09 5.93
C VAL A 75 -9.31 17.17 7.28
N LYS A 76 -9.85 16.45 8.26
CA LYS A 76 -9.26 16.43 9.61
C LYS A 76 -7.88 15.77 9.60
N ARG A 77 -6.89 16.38 10.25
CA ARG A 77 -5.54 15.79 10.41
C ARG A 77 -5.56 14.43 11.10
N GLY A 78 -6.59 14.15 11.90
CA GLY A 78 -6.77 12.83 12.53
C GLY A 78 -6.90 11.69 11.51
N MET A 79 -7.50 11.93 10.33
CA MET A 79 -7.57 10.96 9.25
C MET A 79 -6.18 10.56 8.75
N PHE A 80 -5.29 11.54 8.56
CA PHE A 80 -3.89 11.28 8.19
C PHE A 80 -3.22 10.30 9.15
N TRP A 81 -3.30 10.58 10.46
CA TRP A 81 -2.66 9.74 11.47
C TRP A 81 -3.28 8.36 11.57
N ARG A 82 -4.60 8.23 11.45
CA ARG A 82 -5.28 6.92 11.46
C ARG A 82 -4.84 6.05 10.27
N LEU A 83 -4.79 6.62 9.07
CA LEU A 83 -4.33 5.92 7.88
C LEU A 83 -2.85 5.52 8.01
N LEU A 84 -1.99 6.43 8.43
CA LEU A 84 -0.57 6.17 8.61
C LEU A 84 -0.30 5.09 9.66
N VAL A 85 -0.86 5.24 10.86
CA VAL A 85 -0.63 4.30 11.98
C VAL A 85 -1.19 2.92 11.63
N GLY A 86 -2.40 2.84 11.06
CA GLY A 86 -2.98 1.56 10.63
C GLY A 86 -2.07 0.83 9.63
N THR A 87 -1.51 1.55 8.66
CA THR A 87 -0.60 0.97 7.67
C THR A 87 0.72 0.52 8.29
N LEU A 88 1.31 1.33 9.16
CA LEU A 88 2.56 0.98 9.84
C LEU A 88 2.37 -0.24 10.76
N VAL A 89 1.26 -0.30 11.51
CA VAL A 89 0.93 -1.48 12.32
C VAL A 89 0.85 -2.72 11.45
N TRP A 90 0.14 -2.66 10.32
CA TRP A 90 0.04 -3.77 9.38
C TRP A 90 1.41 -4.22 8.88
N VAL A 91 2.15 -3.33 8.21
CA VAL A 91 3.40 -3.71 7.52
C VAL A 91 4.48 -4.14 8.50
N ILE A 92 4.63 -3.41 9.63
CA ILE A 92 5.65 -3.73 10.64
C ILE A 92 5.34 -5.06 11.33
N ALA A 93 4.07 -5.34 11.66
CA ALA A 93 3.72 -6.60 12.30
C ALA A 93 4.04 -7.81 11.40
N GLN A 94 3.70 -7.74 10.12
CA GLN A 94 4.04 -8.80 9.17
C GLN A 94 5.55 -8.92 8.94
N LEU A 95 6.26 -7.81 8.85
CA LEU A 95 7.72 -7.79 8.77
C LEU A 95 8.36 -8.49 9.97
N LEU A 96 7.97 -8.10 11.19
CA LEU A 96 8.52 -8.70 12.42
C LEU A 96 8.19 -10.19 12.54
N GLY A 97 6.99 -10.60 12.10
CA GLY A 97 6.61 -12.01 12.04
C GLY A 97 7.44 -12.79 11.02
N ALA A 98 7.60 -12.28 9.80
CA ALA A 98 8.35 -12.90 8.73
C ALA A 98 9.85 -13.11 9.08
N TYR A 99 10.43 -12.17 9.84
CA TYR A 99 11.84 -12.26 10.26
C TYR A 99 12.06 -12.89 11.63
N GLY A 100 11.02 -13.41 12.26
CA GLY A 100 11.14 -14.15 13.53
C GLY A 100 11.34 -13.29 14.77
N TYR A 101 11.15 -11.96 14.69
CA TYR A 101 11.16 -11.05 15.85
C TYR A 101 9.89 -11.15 16.69
N MET A 102 8.82 -11.71 16.12
CA MET A 102 7.59 -12.10 16.81
C MET A 102 7.06 -13.40 16.22
N SER A 103 6.08 -14.04 16.87
CA SER A 103 5.47 -15.23 16.28
C SER A 103 4.78 -14.87 14.96
N VAL A 104 4.93 -15.71 13.95
CA VAL A 104 4.34 -15.55 12.62
C VAL A 104 2.83 -15.33 12.70
N THR A 105 2.16 -16.14 13.54
CA THR A 105 0.71 -16.05 13.76
C THR A 105 0.32 -14.69 14.33
N LEU A 106 1.07 -14.18 15.31
CA LEU A 106 0.80 -12.86 15.90
C LEU A 106 1.04 -11.75 14.87
N GLY A 107 2.13 -11.83 14.09
CA GLY A 107 2.43 -10.90 13.00
C GLY A 107 1.31 -10.86 11.96
N PHE A 108 0.76 -12.02 11.60
CA PHE A 108 -0.37 -12.14 10.69
C PHE A 108 -1.64 -11.51 11.26
N LEU A 109 -2.02 -11.87 12.49
CA LEU A 109 -3.25 -11.36 13.11
C LEU A 109 -3.21 -9.85 13.34
N VAL A 110 -2.11 -9.32 13.88
CA VAL A 110 -1.93 -7.88 14.06
C VAL A 110 -1.90 -7.15 12.72
N GLY A 111 -1.26 -7.74 11.72
CA GLY A 111 -1.23 -7.21 10.35
C GLY A 111 -2.63 -7.11 9.73
N ILE A 112 -3.46 -8.17 9.85
CA ILE A 112 -4.86 -8.14 9.39
C ILE A 112 -5.66 -7.08 10.14
N VAL A 113 -5.52 -6.96 11.45
CA VAL A 113 -6.24 -5.94 12.24
C VAL A 113 -5.86 -4.54 11.75
N GLY A 114 -4.58 -4.27 11.49
CA GLY A 114 -4.12 -3.00 10.92
C GLY A 114 -4.74 -2.71 9.55
N TRP A 115 -4.78 -3.70 8.66
CA TRP A 115 -5.40 -3.58 7.34
C TRP A 115 -6.93 -3.39 7.41
N LEU A 116 -7.64 -4.16 8.24
CA LEU A 116 -9.07 -4.00 8.46
C LEU A 116 -9.41 -2.64 9.07
N TYR A 117 -8.55 -2.10 9.93
CA TYR A 117 -8.69 -0.75 10.46
C TYR A 117 -8.64 0.31 9.35
N ILE A 118 -7.69 0.17 8.39
CA ILE A 118 -7.61 1.05 7.22
C ILE A 118 -8.88 0.93 6.37
N ILE A 119 -9.34 -0.30 6.08
CA ILE A 119 -10.60 -0.54 5.35
C ILE A 119 -11.76 0.15 6.07
N GLY A 120 -11.87 -0.02 7.39
CA GLY A 120 -12.89 0.66 8.19
C GLY A 120 -12.86 2.19 8.03
N GLU A 121 -11.68 2.80 8.03
CA GLU A 121 -11.51 4.23 7.80
C GLU A 121 -11.93 4.65 6.38
N LEU A 122 -11.57 3.86 5.35
CA LEU A 122 -11.89 4.13 3.96
C LEU A 122 -13.37 3.95 3.60
N TYR A 123 -14.10 3.09 4.31
CA TYR A 123 -15.52 2.85 4.04
C TYR A 123 -16.46 3.60 4.99
N MET A 124 -16.17 3.62 6.29
CA MET A 124 -17.06 4.12 7.34
C MET A 124 -16.47 5.28 8.14
N GLY A 125 -15.15 5.47 8.08
CA GLY A 125 -14.43 6.51 8.78
C GLY A 125 -14.55 7.90 8.14
N ASP A 126 -13.69 8.83 8.58
CA ASP A 126 -13.67 10.20 8.04
C ASP A 126 -13.28 10.23 6.55
N ALA A 127 -12.46 9.27 6.08
CA ALA A 127 -12.11 9.16 4.67
C ALA A 127 -13.33 8.78 3.81
N GLY A 128 -14.08 7.77 4.22
CA GLY A 128 -15.31 7.35 3.53
C GLY A 128 -16.38 8.45 3.51
N ARG A 129 -16.61 9.09 4.67
CA ARG A 129 -17.56 10.21 4.78
C ARG A 129 -17.10 11.44 3.98
N GLY A 130 -15.82 11.78 4.02
CA GLY A 130 -15.24 12.87 3.24
C GLY A 130 -15.40 12.67 1.74
N ASN A 131 -15.21 11.43 1.26
CA ASN A 131 -15.47 11.10 -0.14
C ASN A 131 -16.97 11.20 -0.50
N ALA A 132 -17.85 10.68 0.36
CA ALA A 132 -19.31 10.73 0.12
C ALA A 132 -19.86 12.17 0.08
N SER A 133 -19.27 13.09 0.84
CA SER A 133 -19.65 14.51 0.86
C SER A 133 -18.90 15.37 -0.19
N CYS A 134 -17.99 14.78 -0.96
CA CYS A 134 -17.21 15.48 -1.97
C CYS A 134 -18.09 15.78 -3.20
N ASN A 135 -18.14 17.05 -3.63
CA ASN A 135 -18.90 17.47 -4.82
C ASN A 135 -18.13 17.29 -6.14
N ASN A 136 -17.07 16.47 -6.15
CA ASN A 136 -16.25 16.23 -7.34
C ASN A 136 -16.33 14.74 -7.72
N GLU A 137 -17.08 14.42 -8.76
CA GLU A 137 -17.33 13.08 -9.25
C GLU A 137 -16.03 12.34 -9.64
N ASN A 138 -15.08 13.05 -10.24
CA ASN A 138 -13.80 12.45 -10.64
C ASN A 138 -12.98 12.01 -9.41
N VAL A 139 -13.04 12.81 -8.33
CA VAL A 139 -12.39 12.45 -7.06
C VAL A 139 -13.09 11.28 -6.42
N GLN A 140 -14.43 11.25 -6.41
CA GLN A 140 -15.21 10.13 -5.90
C GLN A 140 -14.88 8.83 -6.65
N MET A 141 -14.80 8.89 -7.98
CA MET A 141 -14.44 7.73 -8.81
C MET A 141 -13.02 7.26 -8.55
N ALA A 142 -12.04 8.17 -8.50
CA ALA A 142 -10.65 7.84 -8.19
C ALA A 142 -10.52 7.24 -6.78
N PHE A 143 -11.23 7.79 -5.80
CA PHE A 143 -11.27 7.25 -4.44
C PHE A 143 -11.87 5.84 -4.42
N PHE A 144 -12.96 5.62 -5.13
CA PHE A 144 -13.60 4.30 -5.23
C PHE A 144 -12.65 3.27 -5.86
N ALA A 145 -12.01 3.60 -6.97
CA ALA A 145 -11.06 2.70 -7.64
C ALA A 145 -9.88 2.35 -6.72
N ASN A 146 -9.25 3.34 -6.09
CA ASN A 146 -8.17 3.11 -5.14
C ASN A 146 -8.62 2.27 -3.94
N ARG A 147 -9.82 2.51 -3.42
CA ARG A 147 -10.39 1.72 -2.31
C ARG A 147 -10.58 0.25 -2.68
N LEU A 148 -10.99 -0.06 -3.91
CA LEU A 148 -11.07 -1.44 -4.39
C LEU A 148 -9.68 -2.08 -4.48
N ILE A 149 -8.67 -1.35 -4.94
CA ILE A 149 -7.28 -1.83 -4.97
C ILE A 149 -6.80 -2.18 -3.56
N ILE A 150 -7.02 -1.30 -2.58
CA ILE A 150 -6.64 -1.56 -1.19
C ILE A 150 -7.43 -2.74 -0.59
N THR A 151 -8.70 -2.91 -0.96
CA THR A 151 -9.54 -3.98 -0.40
C THR A 151 -9.22 -5.33 -1.06
N ILE A 152 -9.21 -5.38 -2.38
CA ILE A 152 -9.05 -6.63 -3.14
C ILE A 152 -7.57 -6.90 -3.43
N GLY A 153 -6.86 -5.93 -4.00
CA GLY A 153 -5.45 -6.09 -4.35
C GLY A 153 -4.58 -6.38 -3.13
N PHE A 154 -4.75 -5.61 -2.05
CA PHE A 154 -3.93 -5.81 -0.85
C PHE A 154 -4.33 -7.05 -0.03
N SER A 155 -5.52 -7.63 -0.22
CA SER A 155 -5.84 -8.94 0.37
C SER A 155 -4.90 -10.05 -0.12
N ILE A 156 -4.38 -9.91 -1.35
CA ILE A 156 -3.43 -10.86 -1.93
C ILE A 156 -2.13 -10.97 -1.10
N TYR A 157 -1.66 -9.86 -0.53
CA TYR A 157 -0.48 -9.88 0.36
C TYR A 157 -0.74 -10.66 1.65
N HIS A 158 -1.93 -10.58 2.22
CA HIS A 158 -2.30 -11.38 3.40
C HIS A 158 -2.43 -12.85 3.07
N ILE A 159 -2.99 -13.18 1.91
CA ILE A 159 -3.07 -14.56 1.40
C ILE A 159 -1.65 -15.09 1.15
N GLY A 160 -0.80 -14.31 0.50
CA GLY A 160 0.59 -14.68 0.28
C GLY A 160 1.36 -14.93 1.57
N TYR A 161 1.25 -14.04 2.54
CA TYR A 161 1.86 -14.20 3.87
C TYR A 161 1.36 -15.46 4.59
N PHE A 162 0.04 -15.71 4.55
CA PHE A 162 -0.53 -16.92 5.14
C PHE A 162 0.03 -18.19 4.50
N ILE A 163 0.08 -18.25 3.17
CA ILE A 163 0.62 -19.41 2.44
C ILE A 163 2.10 -19.59 2.76
N GLU A 164 2.88 -18.52 2.75
CA GLU A 164 4.33 -18.56 2.94
C GLU A 164 4.72 -19.04 4.34
N HIS A 165 4.02 -18.54 5.36
CA HIS A 165 4.48 -18.67 6.74
C HIS A 165 3.59 -19.56 7.63
N LEU A 166 2.31 -19.76 7.29
CA LEU A 166 1.35 -20.45 8.16
C LEU A 166 0.79 -21.74 7.55
N ALA A 167 0.67 -21.85 6.22
CA ALA A 167 0.11 -23.01 5.55
C ALA A 167 1.16 -24.06 5.14
N GLY A 168 2.33 -24.03 5.74
CA GLY A 168 3.40 -24.98 5.44
C GLY A 168 4.33 -24.58 4.29
N GLY A 169 4.19 -23.37 3.79
CA GLY A 169 4.99 -22.80 2.71
C GLY A 169 4.49 -23.17 1.32
N ALA A 170 4.95 -22.43 0.33
CA ALA A 170 4.77 -22.72 -1.08
C ALA A 170 6.13 -22.61 -1.78
N ASN A 171 6.20 -23.11 -3.02
CA ASN A 171 7.36 -22.85 -3.85
C ASN A 171 7.56 -21.33 -3.97
N ILE A 172 8.77 -20.87 -3.68
CA ILE A 172 9.13 -19.46 -3.64
C ILE A 172 8.83 -18.73 -4.97
N ASN A 173 8.94 -19.43 -6.09
CA ASN A 173 8.62 -18.88 -7.41
C ASN A 173 7.10 -18.70 -7.59
N SER A 174 6.28 -19.61 -7.04
CA SER A 174 4.81 -19.47 -7.06
C SER A 174 4.36 -18.29 -6.19
N LEU A 175 4.98 -18.11 -5.02
CA LEU A 175 4.74 -16.94 -4.16
C LEU A 175 5.16 -15.65 -4.86
N ASN A 176 6.28 -15.65 -5.57
CA ASN A 176 6.71 -14.50 -6.35
C ASN A 176 5.69 -14.08 -7.41
N VAL A 177 5.02 -15.05 -8.08
CA VAL A 177 3.93 -14.76 -9.02
C VAL A 177 2.74 -14.13 -8.32
N ILE A 178 2.35 -14.66 -7.14
CA ILE A 178 1.22 -14.12 -6.35
C ILE A 178 1.50 -12.67 -5.95
N TYR A 179 2.67 -12.38 -5.41
CA TYR A 179 3.05 -11.03 -5.02
C TYR A 179 3.19 -10.08 -6.21
N ASN A 180 3.76 -10.54 -7.34
CA ASN A 180 3.83 -9.73 -8.56
C ASN A 180 2.45 -9.38 -9.10
N LEU A 181 1.47 -10.28 -8.96
CA LEU A 181 0.09 -10.00 -9.34
C LEU A 181 -0.54 -8.90 -8.46
N ALA A 182 -0.20 -8.87 -7.18
CA ALA A 182 -0.68 -7.84 -6.26
C ALA A 182 -0.02 -6.48 -6.50
N ASP A 183 1.24 -6.48 -6.94
CA ASP A 183 2.03 -5.28 -7.19
C ASP A 183 1.70 -4.63 -8.56
N PHE A 184 1.12 -5.41 -9.51
CA PHE A 184 0.76 -4.95 -10.85
C PHE A 184 -0.57 -4.20 -10.87
#